data_f2e55be827397ee059bb7228bfd5e52b
#
_entry.id   f2e55be827397ee059bb7228bfd5e52b
#
_cell.length_a   1.000
_cell.length_b   1.000
_cell.length_c   1.000
_cell.angle_alpha   90.00
_cell.angle_beta   90.00
_cell.angle_gamma   90.00
#
_symmetry.space_group_name_H-M   'P 1'
#
loop_
_entity.id
_entity.type
_entity.pdbx_description
1 polymer ?
#
loop_
_entity_poly.entity_id
_entity_poly.type
_entity_poly.pdbx_seq_one_letter_code
_entity_poly.pdbx_strand_id
1 'polypeptide(L)'
;MNALVTGVSRRIGIGFAIAERLRADGANVFTHGWTPHDAAQDWGADDLEADVEADFAEPDAPARVVVAARAKLGPLDTLVVNHARSGDGRLADLTAEHIDAFLHENVRASLLLVKEFAQQFEGDRGAIVLMTSGAHLAPMPTEVAYGVSKGALAIAVATLADELSDRCIRVNAVNPGPTDTGWGLADVDPARRMPFGRWGEPDDAARLVAWLCSDDGRWVSGQVLDSEGGFRRW
;
A
#
# COMPACT_ATOMS: atom_id res chain seq x y z
N MET A 1 -10.67 10.18 13.54
CA MET A 1 -9.65 10.00 12.48
C MET A 1 -10.36 9.77 11.15
N ASN A 2 -10.01 10.54 10.12
CA ASN A 2 -10.52 10.41 8.76
C ASN A 2 -9.41 9.83 7.88
N ALA A 3 -9.59 8.63 7.36
CA ALA A 3 -8.57 7.88 6.63
C ALA A 3 -8.95 7.63 5.17
N LEU A 4 -8.01 7.80 4.26
CA LEU A 4 -8.07 7.32 2.89
C LEU A 4 -7.21 6.06 2.75
N VAL A 5 -7.81 4.96 2.28
CA VAL A 5 -7.11 3.70 1.99
C VAL A 5 -7.24 3.37 0.51
N THR A 6 -6.12 3.22 -0.20
CA THR A 6 -6.11 2.88 -1.63
C THR A 6 -5.92 1.38 -1.87
N GLY A 7 -6.39 0.87 -3.01
CA GLY A 7 -6.26 -0.54 -3.38
C GLY A 7 -7.18 -1.45 -2.56
N VAL A 8 -8.46 -1.06 -2.44
CA VAL A 8 -9.51 -1.79 -1.72
C VAL A 8 -10.54 -2.28 -2.73
N SER A 9 -10.20 -3.28 -3.53
CA SER A 9 -11.08 -3.86 -4.55
C SER A 9 -11.36 -5.36 -4.32
N ARG A 10 -10.76 -5.96 -3.28
CA ARG A 10 -10.93 -7.40 -2.98
C ARG A 10 -11.06 -7.64 -1.48
N ARG A 11 -12.06 -8.44 -1.07
CA ARG A 11 -12.29 -8.77 0.36
C ARG A 11 -11.14 -9.55 1.00
N ILE A 12 -10.45 -10.37 0.23
CA ILE A 12 -9.27 -11.12 0.66
C ILE A 12 -7.97 -10.26 0.64
N GLY A 13 -8.06 -9.01 0.18
CA GLY A 13 -6.90 -8.14 0.02
C GLY A 13 -6.44 -7.45 1.30
N ILE A 14 -5.16 -7.08 1.36
CA ILE A 14 -4.57 -6.32 2.46
C ILE A 14 -5.28 -4.98 2.64
N GLY A 15 -5.62 -4.28 1.54
CA GLY A 15 -6.30 -2.99 1.60
C GLY A 15 -7.66 -3.07 2.29
N PHE A 16 -8.43 -4.12 2.02
CA PHE A 16 -9.71 -4.36 2.69
C PHE A 16 -9.51 -4.62 4.19
N ALA A 17 -8.58 -5.49 4.56
CA ALA A 17 -8.29 -5.76 5.96
C ALA A 17 -7.83 -4.50 6.72
N ILE A 18 -7.02 -3.64 6.09
CA ILE A 18 -6.63 -2.34 6.67
C ILE A 18 -7.86 -1.44 6.87
N ALA A 19 -8.73 -1.31 5.86
CA ALA A 19 -9.92 -0.47 5.94
C ALA A 19 -10.85 -0.94 7.06
N GLU A 20 -11.12 -2.24 7.15
CA GLU A 20 -11.95 -2.83 8.21
C GLU A 20 -11.32 -2.66 9.59
N ARG A 21 -10.00 -2.85 9.72
CA ARG A 21 -9.31 -2.65 10.98
C ARG A 21 -9.39 -1.20 11.45
N LEU A 22 -9.16 -0.23 10.58
CA LEU A 22 -9.29 1.19 10.92
C LEU A 22 -10.73 1.56 11.31
N ARG A 23 -11.74 1.00 10.62
CA ARG A 23 -13.15 1.17 11.00
C ARG A 23 -13.46 0.60 12.37
N ALA A 24 -12.97 -0.59 12.67
CA ALA A 24 -13.12 -1.24 13.98
C ALA A 24 -12.45 -0.44 15.12
N ASP A 25 -11.35 0.26 14.83
CA ASP A 25 -10.66 1.17 15.74
C ASP A 25 -11.31 2.57 15.80
N GLY A 26 -12.49 2.77 15.16
CA GLY A 26 -13.30 3.98 15.23
C GLY A 26 -12.99 5.07 14.21
N ALA A 27 -12.25 4.76 13.13
CA ALA A 27 -11.99 5.71 12.05
C ALA A 27 -13.15 5.79 11.05
N ASN A 28 -13.36 6.96 10.47
CA ASN A 28 -14.10 7.12 9.23
C ASN A 28 -13.15 6.79 8.07
N VAL A 29 -13.49 5.81 7.25
CA VAL A 29 -12.60 5.34 6.18
C VAL A 29 -13.25 5.52 4.83
N PHE A 30 -12.56 6.22 3.94
CA PHE A 30 -12.86 6.31 2.51
C PHE A 30 -11.94 5.37 1.75
N THR A 31 -12.49 4.59 0.83
CA THR A 31 -11.77 3.56 0.10
C THR A 31 -11.68 3.89 -1.38
N HIS A 32 -10.53 3.59 -1.99
CA HIS A 32 -10.32 3.61 -3.42
C HIS A 32 -10.01 2.20 -3.92
N GLY A 33 -10.61 1.80 -5.05
CA GLY A 33 -10.35 0.56 -5.77
C GLY A 33 -10.24 0.79 -7.28
N TRP A 34 -9.85 -0.26 -8.00
CA TRP A 34 -9.86 -0.30 -9.46
C TRP A 34 -10.23 -1.70 -9.93
N THR A 35 -11.53 -1.97 -9.98
CA THR A 35 -12.11 -3.28 -10.33
C THR A 35 -11.67 -3.82 -11.69
N PRO A 36 -11.49 -3.00 -12.77
CA PRO A 36 -10.99 -3.50 -14.05
C PRO A 36 -9.62 -4.16 -13.97
N HIS A 37 -8.75 -3.76 -13.04
CA HIS A 37 -7.48 -4.44 -12.82
C HIS A 37 -7.70 -5.88 -12.35
N ASP A 38 -8.52 -6.08 -11.32
CA ASP A 38 -8.78 -7.41 -10.76
C ASP A 38 -9.55 -8.30 -11.74
N ALA A 39 -10.49 -7.74 -12.50
CA ALA A 39 -11.23 -8.45 -13.53
C ALA A 39 -10.35 -9.00 -14.66
N ALA A 40 -9.20 -8.39 -14.89
CA ALA A 40 -8.22 -8.82 -15.90
C ALA A 40 -7.24 -9.89 -15.37
N GLN A 41 -7.29 -10.24 -14.08
CA GLN A 41 -6.43 -11.22 -13.46
C GLN A 41 -7.12 -12.59 -13.33
N ASP A 42 -6.35 -13.64 -13.08
CA ASP A 42 -6.86 -15.01 -12.92
C ASP A 42 -7.79 -15.18 -11.71
N TRP A 43 -7.68 -14.31 -10.71
CA TRP A 43 -8.56 -14.32 -9.52
C TRP A 43 -9.90 -13.62 -9.73
N GLY A 44 -10.06 -12.83 -10.81
CA GLY A 44 -11.30 -12.14 -11.15
C GLY A 44 -11.64 -10.96 -10.22
N ALA A 45 -12.72 -10.27 -10.58
CA ALA A 45 -13.27 -9.20 -9.76
C ALA A 45 -14.06 -9.74 -8.56
N ASP A 46 -14.01 -9.02 -7.44
CA ASP A 46 -14.88 -9.21 -6.28
C ASP A 46 -16.17 -8.36 -6.43
N ASP A 47 -17.20 -8.64 -5.66
CA ASP A 47 -18.44 -7.83 -5.55
C ASP A 47 -18.27 -6.63 -4.60
N LEU A 48 -17.05 -6.35 -4.16
CA LEU A 48 -16.73 -5.24 -3.28
C LEU A 48 -16.69 -3.93 -4.05
N GLU A 49 -17.54 -2.99 -3.65
CA GLU A 49 -17.53 -1.62 -4.17
C GLU A 49 -16.69 -0.71 -3.26
N ALA A 50 -15.67 -0.08 -3.82
CA ALA A 50 -14.96 1.00 -3.16
C ALA A 50 -15.78 2.31 -3.20
N ASP A 51 -15.49 3.26 -2.32
CA ASP A 51 -16.15 4.58 -2.34
C ASP A 51 -15.87 5.37 -3.63
N VAL A 52 -14.72 5.10 -4.26
CA VAL A 52 -14.34 5.65 -5.57
C VAL A 52 -13.52 4.63 -6.36
N GLU A 53 -13.79 4.54 -7.66
CA GLU A 53 -12.92 3.85 -8.61
C GLU A 53 -12.10 4.87 -9.41
N ALA A 54 -10.81 4.61 -9.56
CA ALA A 54 -9.92 5.41 -10.39
C ALA A 54 -8.71 4.60 -10.87
N ASP A 55 -8.32 4.77 -12.12
CA ASP A 55 -7.07 4.21 -12.65
C ASP A 55 -5.90 5.12 -12.31
N PHE A 56 -4.96 4.64 -11.52
CA PHE A 56 -3.75 5.40 -11.18
C PHE A 56 -2.68 5.45 -12.28
N ALA A 57 -2.93 4.80 -13.42
CA ALA A 57 -2.21 5.11 -14.66
C ALA A 57 -2.50 6.55 -15.14
N GLU A 58 -3.69 7.10 -14.82
CA GLU A 58 -4.07 8.48 -15.11
C GLU A 58 -3.37 9.47 -14.17
N PRO A 59 -2.67 10.51 -14.69
CA PRO A 59 -1.89 11.41 -13.86
C PRO A 59 -2.69 12.24 -12.85
N ASP A 60 -3.97 12.54 -13.13
CA ASP A 60 -4.85 13.35 -12.29
C ASP A 60 -5.71 12.52 -11.31
N ALA A 61 -5.72 11.18 -11.45
CA ALA A 61 -6.50 10.30 -10.58
C ALA A 61 -6.16 10.46 -9.09
N PRO A 62 -4.90 10.60 -8.65
CA PRO A 62 -4.57 10.82 -7.26
C PRO A 62 -5.26 12.07 -6.66
N ALA A 63 -5.26 13.18 -7.41
CA ALA A 63 -5.91 14.42 -6.96
C ALA A 63 -7.44 14.24 -6.85
N ARG A 64 -8.07 13.62 -7.86
CA ARG A 64 -9.53 13.33 -7.84
C ARG A 64 -9.92 12.47 -6.64
N VAL A 65 -9.14 11.44 -6.32
CA VAL A 65 -9.40 10.53 -5.19
C VAL A 65 -9.31 11.28 -3.85
N VAL A 66 -8.27 12.08 -3.64
CA VAL A 66 -8.12 12.89 -2.40
C VAL A 66 -9.24 13.91 -2.27
N VAL A 67 -9.62 14.58 -3.35
CA VAL A 67 -10.74 15.54 -3.37
C VAL A 67 -12.05 14.83 -3.02
N ALA A 68 -12.33 13.66 -3.57
CA ALA A 68 -13.54 12.88 -3.27
C ALA A 68 -13.57 12.44 -1.80
N ALA A 69 -12.45 11.94 -1.28
CA ALA A 69 -12.34 11.54 0.12
C ALA A 69 -12.58 12.72 1.08
N ARG A 70 -11.95 13.86 0.80
CA ARG A 70 -12.15 15.10 1.57
C ARG A 70 -13.60 15.62 1.50
N ALA A 71 -14.22 15.55 0.35
CA ALA A 71 -15.62 15.97 0.18
C ALA A 71 -16.58 15.13 1.03
N LYS A 72 -16.28 13.85 1.22
CA LYS A 72 -17.10 12.92 2.01
C LYS A 72 -16.81 12.98 3.50
N LEU A 73 -15.54 13.01 3.89
CA LEU A 73 -15.11 12.85 5.28
C LEU A 73 -14.72 14.19 5.96
N GLY A 74 -14.51 15.26 5.22
CA GLY A 74 -13.81 16.46 5.69
C GLY A 74 -12.29 16.31 5.62
N PRO A 75 -11.51 17.11 6.37
CA PRO A 75 -10.05 17.00 6.40
C PRO A 75 -9.59 15.58 6.73
N LEU A 76 -8.61 15.10 5.98
CA LEU A 76 -8.04 13.75 6.18
C LEU A 76 -6.87 13.83 7.15
N ASP A 77 -6.81 12.87 8.07
CA ASP A 77 -5.72 12.72 9.06
C ASP A 77 -4.74 11.60 8.66
N THR A 78 -5.22 10.65 7.87
CA THR A 78 -4.48 9.42 7.55
C THR A 78 -4.59 9.08 6.08
N LEU A 79 -3.45 8.69 5.48
CA LEU A 79 -3.35 8.14 4.14
C LEU A 79 -2.65 6.79 4.17
N VAL A 80 -3.31 5.74 3.68
CA VAL A 80 -2.69 4.43 3.46
C VAL A 80 -2.62 4.16 1.96
N VAL A 81 -1.41 4.15 1.42
CA VAL A 81 -1.12 3.88 0.01
C VAL A 81 -0.83 2.39 -0.14
N ASN A 82 -1.90 1.63 -0.40
CA ASN A 82 -1.81 0.17 -0.52
C ASN A 82 -1.91 -0.33 -1.97
N HIS A 83 -2.53 0.43 -2.86
CA HIS A 83 -2.61 0.04 -4.28
C HIS A 83 -1.24 -0.30 -4.86
N ALA A 84 -1.22 -1.26 -5.77
CA ALA A 84 -0.03 -1.58 -6.54
C ALA A 84 -0.39 -2.31 -7.83
N ARG A 85 0.33 -1.98 -8.90
CA ARG A 85 0.51 -2.90 -10.01
C ARG A 85 1.49 -3.97 -9.56
N SER A 86 1.12 -5.24 -9.72
CA SER A 86 1.96 -6.40 -9.49
C SER A 86 2.08 -7.21 -10.77
N GLY A 87 3.13 -7.98 -10.92
CA GLY A 87 3.32 -8.83 -12.09
C GLY A 87 4.76 -9.24 -12.31
N ASP A 88 4.92 -10.33 -13.02
CA ASP A 88 6.21 -10.87 -13.42
C ASP A 88 6.85 -10.05 -14.55
N GLY A 89 8.16 -10.13 -14.66
CA GLY A 89 8.98 -9.55 -15.73
C GLY A 89 10.45 -9.75 -15.46
N ARG A 90 11.06 -10.70 -16.20
CA ARG A 90 12.52 -10.92 -16.19
C ARG A 90 13.20 -9.80 -16.95
N LEU A 91 14.47 -9.56 -16.68
CA LEU A 91 15.27 -8.54 -17.38
C LEU A 91 15.19 -8.65 -18.91
N ALA A 92 15.16 -9.86 -19.43
CA ALA A 92 15.09 -10.10 -20.88
C ALA A 92 13.74 -9.74 -21.53
N ASP A 93 12.68 -9.66 -20.72
CA ASP A 93 11.29 -9.44 -21.17
C ASP A 93 10.83 -7.99 -20.95
N LEU A 94 11.69 -7.16 -20.37
CA LEU A 94 11.33 -5.76 -20.07
C LEU A 94 11.22 -4.93 -21.34
N THR A 95 10.13 -4.17 -21.44
CA THR A 95 9.96 -3.09 -22.41
C THR A 95 9.83 -1.75 -21.69
N ALA A 96 9.95 -0.65 -22.42
CA ALA A 96 9.74 0.70 -21.87
C ALA A 96 8.34 0.83 -21.28
N GLU A 97 7.32 0.38 -22.01
CA GLU A 97 5.92 0.42 -21.60
C GLU A 97 5.68 -0.39 -20.32
N HIS A 98 6.33 -1.56 -20.20
CA HIS A 98 6.25 -2.37 -18.99
C HIS A 98 6.83 -1.63 -17.78
N ILE A 99 8.03 -1.07 -17.91
CA ILE A 99 8.68 -0.29 -16.85
C ILE A 99 7.84 0.94 -16.49
N ASP A 100 7.38 1.70 -17.48
CA ASP A 100 6.58 2.90 -17.27
C ASP A 100 5.28 2.61 -16.52
N ALA A 101 4.60 1.52 -16.82
CA ALA A 101 3.37 1.13 -16.12
C ALA A 101 3.61 0.95 -14.62
N PHE A 102 4.67 0.23 -14.21
CA PHE A 102 5.01 0.08 -12.79
C PHE A 102 5.42 1.40 -12.14
N LEU A 103 6.18 2.23 -12.83
CA LEU A 103 6.58 3.54 -12.30
C LEU A 103 5.40 4.50 -12.20
N HIS A 104 4.47 4.49 -13.16
CA HIS A 104 3.30 5.35 -13.15
C HIS A 104 2.33 4.97 -12.03
N GLU A 105 1.97 3.70 -11.93
CA GLU A 105 0.95 3.25 -10.98
C GLU A 105 1.52 3.13 -9.55
N ASN A 106 2.73 2.61 -9.37
CA ASN A 106 3.28 2.39 -8.04
C ASN A 106 4.00 3.62 -7.47
N VAL A 107 4.79 4.34 -8.27
CA VAL A 107 5.67 5.42 -7.77
C VAL A 107 5.02 6.79 -7.95
N ARG A 108 4.72 7.18 -9.20
CA ARG A 108 4.15 8.50 -9.51
C ARG A 108 2.84 8.71 -8.75
N ALA A 109 1.92 7.75 -8.84
CA ALA A 109 0.62 7.87 -8.18
C ALA A 109 0.76 7.98 -6.65
N SER A 110 1.64 7.16 -6.04
CA SER A 110 1.88 7.22 -4.60
C SER A 110 2.43 8.57 -4.16
N LEU A 111 3.42 9.11 -4.87
CA LEU A 111 3.98 10.43 -4.55
C LEU A 111 2.97 11.57 -4.74
N LEU A 112 2.12 11.48 -5.77
CA LEU A 112 1.05 12.46 -5.99
C LEU A 112 -0.03 12.35 -4.90
N LEU A 113 -0.41 11.14 -4.45
CA LEU A 113 -1.31 10.97 -3.30
C LEU A 113 -0.75 11.61 -2.03
N VAL A 114 0.54 11.39 -1.75
CA VAL A 114 1.22 12.02 -0.60
C VAL A 114 1.19 13.54 -0.72
N LYS A 115 1.50 14.08 -1.90
CA LYS A 115 1.45 15.52 -2.17
C LYS A 115 0.05 16.10 -1.94
N GLU A 116 -0.97 15.50 -2.55
CA GLU A 116 -2.37 15.98 -2.43
C GLU A 116 -2.89 15.85 -0.99
N PHE A 117 -2.55 14.77 -0.30
CA PHE A 117 -2.85 14.61 1.13
C PHE A 117 -2.17 15.72 1.95
N ALA A 118 -0.87 15.92 1.77
CA ALA A 118 -0.14 16.95 2.49
C ALA A 118 -0.72 18.36 2.25
N GLN A 119 -1.08 18.69 1.01
CA GLN A 119 -1.65 20.02 0.69
C GLN A 119 -2.95 20.32 1.41
N GLN A 120 -3.80 19.31 1.60
CA GLN A 120 -5.11 19.47 2.25
C GLN A 120 -5.08 19.25 3.76
N PHE A 121 -3.97 18.77 4.33
CA PHE A 121 -3.86 18.48 5.75
C PHE A 121 -3.93 19.75 6.59
N GLU A 122 -4.86 19.78 7.56
CA GLU A 122 -5.15 20.92 8.43
C GLU A 122 -4.96 20.59 9.91
N GLY A 123 -4.61 19.32 10.22
CA GLY A 123 -4.48 18.82 11.60
C GLY A 123 -3.13 19.09 12.24
N ASP A 124 -2.99 18.59 13.46
CA ASP A 124 -1.75 18.60 14.25
C ASP A 124 -1.09 17.20 14.33
N ARG A 125 -1.71 16.18 13.76
CA ARG A 125 -1.23 14.79 13.76
C ARG A 125 -1.67 14.06 12.51
N GLY A 126 -0.78 14.02 11.52
CA GLY A 126 -0.97 13.28 10.28
C GLY A 126 -0.20 11.97 10.26
N ALA A 127 -0.72 10.95 9.57
CA ALA A 127 -0.04 9.68 9.34
C ALA A 127 -0.15 9.22 7.88
N ILE A 128 0.98 8.90 7.28
CA ILE A 128 1.05 8.28 5.95
C ILE A 128 1.74 6.94 6.08
N VAL A 129 1.13 5.88 5.54
CA VAL A 129 1.72 4.54 5.44
C VAL A 129 1.75 4.10 3.99
N LEU A 130 2.96 3.80 3.48
CA LEU A 130 3.18 3.27 2.13
C LEU A 130 3.36 1.74 2.23
N MET A 131 2.68 0.97 1.37
CA MET A 131 2.93 -0.47 1.29
C MET A 131 4.06 -0.75 0.31
N THR A 132 5.14 -1.35 0.82
CA THR A 132 6.32 -1.75 0.06
C THR A 132 6.37 -3.27 -0.17
N SER A 133 7.53 -3.82 -0.41
CA SER A 133 7.79 -5.26 -0.52
C SER A 133 9.17 -5.61 0.03
N GLY A 134 9.45 -6.91 0.17
CA GLY A 134 10.76 -7.41 0.61
C GLY A 134 11.88 -7.32 -0.45
N ALA A 135 11.68 -6.60 -1.55
CA ALA A 135 12.68 -6.49 -2.63
C ALA A 135 14.02 -5.89 -2.17
N HIS A 136 14.01 -5.08 -1.10
CA HIS A 136 15.23 -4.54 -0.49
C HIS A 136 15.96 -5.54 0.42
N LEU A 137 15.30 -6.63 0.81
CA LEU A 137 15.87 -7.66 1.69
C LEU A 137 16.47 -8.83 0.92
N ALA A 138 15.92 -9.15 -0.26
CA ALA A 138 16.44 -10.23 -1.10
C ALA A 138 16.05 -10.04 -2.58
N PRO A 139 16.82 -10.63 -3.52
CA PRO A 139 16.54 -10.54 -4.94
C PRO A 139 15.17 -11.12 -5.32
N MET A 140 14.47 -10.45 -6.24
CA MET A 140 13.23 -10.89 -6.87
C MET A 140 13.45 -10.94 -8.40
N PRO A 141 14.16 -11.95 -8.92
CA PRO A 141 14.69 -11.94 -10.30
C PRO A 141 13.61 -12.06 -11.38
N THR A 142 12.40 -12.44 -11.02
CA THR A 142 11.25 -12.53 -11.94
C THR A 142 10.35 -11.31 -11.90
N GLU A 143 10.64 -10.32 -11.04
CA GLU A 143 9.81 -9.16 -10.76
C GLU A 143 10.61 -7.86 -10.80
N VAL A 144 11.45 -7.66 -11.84
CA VAL A 144 12.44 -6.57 -11.88
C VAL A 144 11.77 -5.20 -11.79
N ALA A 145 10.76 -4.91 -12.62
CA ALA A 145 10.08 -3.61 -12.63
C ALA A 145 9.29 -3.37 -11.33
N TYR A 146 8.63 -4.42 -10.81
CA TYR A 146 7.94 -4.35 -9.52
C TYR A 146 8.91 -4.05 -8.38
N GLY A 147 10.00 -4.83 -8.28
CA GLY A 147 11.02 -4.65 -7.24
C GLY A 147 11.63 -3.24 -7.25
N VAL A 148 11.93 -2.70 -8.44
CA VAL A 148 12.42 -1.32 -8.60
C VAL A 148 11.38 -0.30 -8.11
N SER A 149 10.10 -0.46 -8.49
CA SER A 149 9.05 0.46 -8.10
C SER A 149 8.80 0.47 -6.58
N LYS A 150 8.78 -0.71 -5.94
CA LYS A 150 8.62 -0.83 -4.48
C LYS A 150 9.87 -0.36 -3.72
N GLY A 151 11.07 -0.59 -4.27
CA GLY A 151 12.32 -0.04 -3.74
C GLY A 151 12.35 1.48 -3.77
N ALA A 152 11.85 2.11 -4.83
CA ALA A 152 11.72 3.56 -4.92
C ALA A 152 10.83 4.13 -3.79
N LEU A 153 9.71 3.48 -3.47
CA LEU A 153 8.87 3.89 -2.34
C LEU A 153 9.60 3.73 -1.00
N ALA A 154 10.31 2.63 -0.79
CA ALA A 154 11.06 2.39 0.44
C ALA A 154 12.12 3.49 0.69
N ILE A 155 12.85 3.90 -0.37
CA ILE A 155 13.83 4.98 -0.28
C ILE A 155 13.17 6.35 -0.04
N ALA A 156 12.00 6.61 -0.61
CA ALA A 156 11.28 7.87 -0.47
C ALA A 156 10.82 8.14 0.98
N VAL A 157 10.61 7.11 1.79
CA VAL A 157 10.02 7.22 3.14
C VAL A 157 10.75 8.21 4.04
N ALA A 158 12.07 8.07 4.16
CA ALA A 158 12.86 8.92 5.05
C ALA A 158 12.85 10.39 4.58
N THR A 159 12.96 10.62 3.26
CA THR A 159 12.88 11.96 2.67
C THR A 159 11.52 12.61 2.90
N LEU A 160 10.43 11.89 2.64
CA LEU A 160 9.08 12.39 2.86
C LEU A 160 8.79 12.65 4.34
N ALA A 161 9.31 11.80 5.23
CA ALA A 161 9.15 11.97 6.66
C ALA A 161 9.85 13.24 7.18
N ASP A 162 11.05 13.54 6.67
CA ASP A 162 11.77 14.76 7.00
C ASP A 162 11.06 16.00 6.45
N GLU A 163 10.72 16.01 5.17
CA GLU A 163 10.03 17.12 4.50
C GLU A 163 8.67 17.48 5.13
N LEU A 164 7.94 16.49 5.62
CA LEU A 164 6.60 16.69 6.19
C LEU A 164 6.60 16.83 7.72
N SER A 165 7.75 16.75 8.37
CA SER A 165 7.87 16.80 9.84
C SER A 165 7.36 18.10 10.44
N ASP A 166 7.67 19.26 9.84
CA ASP A 166 7.22 20.58 10.28
C ASP A 166 5.70 20.76 10.15
N ARG A 167 5.03 19.89 9.40
CA ARG A 167 3.58 19.83 9.27
C ARG A 167 2.95 18.79 10.19
N CYS A 168 3.70 18.22 11.10
CA CYS A 168 3.24 17.16 12.00
C CYS A 168 2.68 15.92 11.28
N ILE A 169 3.19 15.62 10.09
CA ILE A 169 2.82 14.43 9.30
C ILE A 169 3.96 13.41 9.39
N ARG A 170 3.67 12.23 9.90
CA ARG A 170 4.60 11.10 9.93
C ARG A 170 4.46 10.29 8.65
N VAL A 171 5.56 9.79 8.13
CA VAL A 171 5.58 8.88 6.98
C VAL A 171 6.34 7.63 7.33
N ASN A 172 5.70 6.48 7.16
CA ASN A 172 6.33 5.17 7.33
C ASN A 172 5.95 4.24 6.17
N ALA A 173 6.64 3.13 6.05
CA ALA A 173 6.24 2.07 5.15
C ALA A 173 6.16 0.72 5.85
N VAL A 174 5.36 -0.17 5.29
CA VAL A 174 5.23 -1.56 5.72
C VAL A 174 5.50 -2.48 4.53
N ASN A 175 6.43 -3.40 4.70
CA ASN A 175 6.56 -4.58 3.88
C ASN A 175 5.77 -5.71 4.56
N PRO A 176 4.65 -6.17 3.97
CA PRO A 176 3.79 -7.19 4.58
C PRO A 176 4.35 -8.61 4.46
N GLY A 177 5.41 -8.80 3.65
CA GLY A 177 5.91 -10.12 3.28
C GLY A 177 4.94 -10.96 2.46
N PRO A 178 5.20 -12.26 2.34
CA PRO A 178 4.32 -13.18 1.63
C PRO A 178 3.00 -13.32 2.39
N THR A 179 1.95 -12.71 1.85
CA THR A 179 0.61 -12.66 2.44
C THR A 179 -0.37 -13.40 1.54
N ASP A 180 -1.15 -14.31 2.11
CA ASP A 180 -2.16 -15.06 1.38
C ASP A 180 -3.36 -14.15 1.05
N THR A 181 -3.34 -13.65 -0.16
CA THR A 181 -4.42 -12.85 -0.76
C THR A 181 -5.01 -13.53 -2.00
N GLY A 182 -4.80 -14.85 -2.15
CA GLY A 182 -5.12 -15.59 -3.37
C GLY A 182 -4.13 -15.35 -4.52
N TRP A 183 -3.01 -14.68 -4.27
CA TRP A 183 -1.98 -14.38 -5.26
C TRP A 183 -0.74 -15.26 -5.06
N GLY A 184 -0.45 -16.14 -6.03
CA GLY A 184 0.89 -16.72 -6.26
C GLY A 184 1.50 -17.63 -5.18
N LEU A 185 0.79 -17.96 -4.08
CA LEU A 185 1.33 -18.74 -2.98
C LEU A 185 0.83 -20.22 -2.95
N ALA A 186 -0.12 -20.59 -3.81
CA ALA A 186 -0.87 -21.83 -3.70
C ALA A 186 -0.01 -23.11 -3.78
N ASP A 187 1.10 -23.07 -4.52
CA ASP A 187 1.94 -24.26 -4.78
C ASP A 187 3.15 -24.39 -3.86
N VAL A 188 3.30 -23.50 -2.89
CA VAL A 188 4.45 -23.46 -1.98
C VAL A 188 4.02 -23.83 -0.56
N ASP A 189 4.59 -24.93 -0.02
CA ASP A 189 4.37 -25.28 1.39
C ASP A 189 4.94 -24.21 2.32
N PRO A 190 4.10 -23.49 3.08
CA PRO A 190 4.54 -22.44 3.98
C PRO A 190 5.48 -22.95 5.08
N ALA A 191 5.34 -24.21 5.52
CA ALA A 191 6.18 -24.78 6.59
C ALA A 191 7.68 -24.77 6.27
N ARG A 192 8.05 -24.72 4.98
CA ARG A 192 9.46 -24.64 4.54
C ARG A 192 10.05 -23.24 4.66
N ARG A 193 9.22 -22.21 4.56
CA ARG A 193 9.64 -20.82 4.45
C ARG A 193 9.22 -19.96 5.65
N MET A 194 8.10 -20.30 6.27
CA MET A 194 7.50 -19.53 7.35
C MET A 194 7.71 -20.23 8.69
N PRO A 195 8.42 -19.60 9.65
CA PRO A 195 8.65 -20.19 10.98
C PRO A 195 7.36 -20.51 11.75
N PHE A 196 6.30 -19.77 11.49
CA PHE A 196 4.98 -19.99 12.12
C PHE A 196 4.10 -20.99 11.37
N GLY A 197 4.60 -21.65 10.32
CA GLY A 197 3.91 -22.71 9.57
C GLY A 197 2.73 -22.25 8.70
N ARG A 198 2.56 -20.92 8.53
CA ARG A 198 1.53 -20.34 7.67
C ARG A 198 2.07 -19.12 6.90
N TRP A 199 1.46 -18.79 5.79
CA TRP A 199 1.66 -17.48 5.15
C TRP A 199 1.10 -16.36 6.04
N GLY A 200 1.55 -15.14 5.79
CA GLY A 200 0.92 -13.96 6.38
C GLY A 200 -0.55 -13.89 5.97
N GLU A 201 -1.38 -13.41 6.87
CA GLU A 201 -2.77 -13.06 6.60
C GLU A 201 -2.89 -11.55 6.41
N PRO A 202 -3.86 -11.05 5.62
CA PRO A 202 -4.09 -9.61 5.46
C PRO A 202 -4.19 -8.84 6.78
N ASP A 203 -4.76 -9.48 7.82
CA ASP A 203 -4.89 -8.91 9.16
C ASP A 203 -3.52 -8.73 9.88
N ASP A 204 -2.50 -9.53 9.57
CA ASP A 204 -1.17 -9.33 10.14
C ASP A 204 -0.59 -7.96 9.74
N ALA A 205 -0.69 -7.60 8.48
CA ALA A 205 -0.27 -6.28 8.00
C ALA A 205 -1.22 -5.17 8.48
N ALA A 206 -2.54 -5.41 8.50
CA ALA A 206 -3.54 -4.44 8.92
C ALA A 206 -3.34 -3.97 10.36
N ARG A 207 -2.97 -4.87 11.27
CA ARG A 207 -2.66 -4.54 12.68
C ARG A 207 -1.48 -3.58 12.79
N LEU A 208 -0.40 -3.82 12.05
CA LEU A 208 0.78 -2.94 12.07
C LEU A 208 0.46 -1.58 11.46
N VAL A 209 -0.25 -1.55 10.33
CA VAL A 209 -0.68 -0.31 9.69
C VAL A 209 -1.57 0.51 10.62
N ALA A 210 -2.57 -0.11 11.26
CA ALA A 210 -3.45 0.56 12.19
C ALA A 210 -2.68 1.12 13.41
N TRP A 211 -1.73 0.37 13.95
CA TRP A 211 -0.86 0.83 15.03
C TRP A 211 -0.02 2.04 14.58
N LEU A 212 0.58 2.02 13.39
CA LEU A 212 1.32 3.16 12.84
C LEU A 212 0.45 4.41 12.66
N CYS A 213 -0.84 4.23 12.35
CA CYS A 213 -1.79 5.32 12.19
C CYS A 213 -2.33 5.87 13.54
N SER A 214 -2.18 5.10 14.63
CA SER A 214 -2.70 5.45 15.96
C SER A 214 -1.76 6.35 16.75
N ASP A 215 -2.23 6.81 17.92
CA ASP A 215 -1.42 7.56 18.89
C ASP A 215 -0.28 6.73 19.47
N ASP A 216 -0.43 5.40 19.56
CA ASP A 216 0.63 4.51 20.06
C ASP A 216 1.84 4.47 19.11
N GLY A 217 1.61 4.65 17.81
CA GLY A 217 2.65 4.75 16.78
C GLY A 217 3.27 6.15 16.62
N ARG A 218 2.85 7.16 17.40
CA ARG A 218 3.20 8.57 17.18
C ARG A 218 4.70 8.90 17.20
N TRP A 219 5.52 8.07 17.80
CA TRP A 219 6.98 8.28 17.86
C TRP A 219 7.75 7.56 16.75
N VAL A 220 7.04 6.97 15.78
CA VAL A 220 7.65 6.28 14.64
C VAL A 220 7.41 7.09 13.37
N SER A 221 8.49 7.55 12.73
CA SER A 221 8.48 8.25 11.46
C SER A 221 9.76 7.95 10.67
N GLY A 222 9.68 7.91 9.36
CA GLY A 222 10.81 7.65 8.46
C GLY A 222 11.25 6.19 8.40
N GLN A 223 10.43 5.24 8.86
CA GLN A 223 10.80 3.84 8.97
C GLN A 223 10.15 2.97 7.90
N VAL A 224 10.90 1.97 7.43
CA VAL A 224 10.38 0.84 6.66
C VAL A 224 10.35 -0.35 7.61
N LEU A 225 9.16 -0.88 7.90
CA LEU A 225 8.97 -1.98 8.83
C LEU A 225 8.65 -3.27 8.07
N ASP A 226 9.43 -4.32 8.33
CA ASP A 226 9.23 -5.65 7.75
C ASP A 226 8.34 -6.49 8.65
N SER A 227 7.11 -6.75 8.20
CA SER A 227 6.09 -7.56 8.87
C SER A 227 5.93 -8.90 8.15
N GLU A 228 6.97 -9.74 8.17
CA GLU A 228 7.08 -10.92 7.32
C GLU A 228 7.01 -12.25 8.08
N GLY A 229 6.67 -12.25 9.38
CA GLY A 229 6.61 -13.49 10.18
C GLY A 229 7.91 -14.30 10.20
N GLY A 230 9.08 -13.65 10.01
CA GLY A 230 10.37 -14.31 9.95
C GLY A 230 10.63 -15.08 8.66
N PHE A 231 10.03 -14.68 7.53
CA PHE A 231 10.17 -15.32 6.23
C PHE A 231 11.62 -15.66 5.87
N ARG A 232 11.86 -16.93 5.55
CA ARG A 232 13.16 -17.49 5.17
C ARG A 232 13.31 -17.43 3.65
N ARG A 233 14.16 -16.53 3.17
CA ARG A 233 14.37 -16.32 1.72
C ARG A 233 15.30 -17.35 1.07
N TRP A 234 16.14 -18.05 1.86
CA TRP A 234 17.11 -19.07 1.47
C TRP A 234 17.14 -20.26 2.42
#